data_c11ea3732b6ab3e7b7708e23bee0385d
#
_entry.id   c11ea3732b6ab3e7b7708e23bee0385d
#
_cell.length_a   1.000
_cell.length_b   1.000
_cell.length_c   1.000
_cell.angle_alpha   90.00
_cell.angle_beta   90.00
_cell.angle_gamma   90.00
#
_symmetry.space_group_name_H-M   'P 1'
#
loop_
_entity.id
_entity.type
_entity.pdbx_description
1 polymer ?
#
loop_
_entity_poly.entity_id
_entity_poly.type
_entity_poly.pdbx_seq_one_letter_code
_entity_poly.pdbx_strand_id
1 'polypeptide(L)'
;FYNLHKKIAKKKNINIFTFSLKNKSANIYLEKIVKEKSKYKIFVNVNKKQIYFYVRLIFENNLKNLLATIAIISIFKDTQKLEKNIFLDYEMTKGRGDIIKVKLNKKSIYIVDESYNSNPLSLKSAIKNFDELKIDNSKKKLILSDMLELGNYSKKLHLEAGKEINKTSLKNINVVGKH
;
A
#
# COMPACT_ATOMS: atom_id res chain seq x y z
N PHE A 1 13.48 6.78 10.22
CA PHE A 1 13.91 7.32 8.91
C PHE A 1 13.64 8.82 8.78
N TYR A 2 12.43 9.34 9.06
CA TYR A 2 12.11 10.77 8.86
C TYR A 2 13.11 11.73 9.54
N ASN A 3 13.42 11.54 10.81
CA ASN A 3 14.34 12.40 11.55
C ASN A 3 15.76 12.40 10.97
N LEU A 4 16.22 11.24 10.47
CA LEU A 4 17.51 11.13 9.79
C LEU A 4 17.52 11.93 8.49
N HIS A 5 16.51 11.72 7.63
CA HIS A 5 16.38 12.47 6.37
C HIS A 5 16.27 13.97 6.61
N LYS A 6 15.50 14.39 7.61
CA LYS A 6 15.38 15.80 8.00
C LYS A 6 16.73 16.41 8.42
N LYS A 7 17.51 15.66 9.23
CA LYS A 7 18.85 16.09 9.65
C LYS A 7 19.80 16.25 8.47
N ILE A 8 19.80 15.27 7.53
CA ILE A 8 20.64 15.31 6.33
C ILE A 8 20.25 16.46 5.41
N ALA A 9 18.95 16.62 5.16
CA ALA A 9 18.46 17.68 4.29
C ALA A 9 18.79 19.08 4.84
N LYS A 10 18.61 19.27 6.16
CA LYS A 10 19.03 20.53 6.82
C LYS A 10 20.53 20.80 6.65
N LYS A 11 21.37 19.76 6.84
CA LYS A 11 22.83 19.88 6.66
C LYS A 11 23.21 20.25 5.24
N LYS A 12 22.45 19.77 4.25
CA LYS A 12 22.69 20.01 2.81
C LYS A 12 21.89 21.17 2.24
N ASN A 13 21.17 21.92 3.06
CA ASN A 13 20.28 23.01 2.62
C ASN A 13 19.25 22.58 1.55
N ILE A 14 18.68 21.39 1.71
CA ILE A 14 17.67 20.82 0.81
C ILE A 14 16.29 21.05 1.39
N ASN A 15 15.37 21.54 0.57
CA ASN A 15 13.97 21.68 0.94
C ASN A 15 13.31 20.31 1.10
N ILE A 16 12.52 20.16 2.17
CA ILE A 16 11.79 18.93 2.46
C ILE A 16 10.32 19.15 2.23
N PHE A 17 9.72 18.34 1.37
CA PHE A 17 8.29 18.21 1.25
C PHE A 17 7.83 16.93 1.96
N THR A 18 6.84 17.08 2.84
CA THR A 18 6.36 15.97 3.67
C THR A 18 4.93 15.60 3.31
N PHE A 19 4.62 14.32 3.34
CA PHE A 19 3.24 13.84 3.22
C PHE A 19 2.92 12.81 4.30
N SER A 20 1.64 12.71 4.69
CA SER A 20 1.21 11.79 5.73
C SER A 20 -0.26 11.43 5.62
N LEU A 21 -0.62 10.20 5.99
CA LEU A 21 -2.01 9.79 6.17
C LEU A 21 -2.63 10.30 7.48
N LYS A 22 -1.82 10.61 8.49
CA LYS A 22 -2.30 10.91 9.84
C LYS A 22 -1.81 12.26 10.39
N ASN A 23 -0.58 12.66 10.05
CA ASN A 23 0.05 13.85 10.63
C ASN A 23 -0.36 15.11 9.86
N LYS A 24 -1.20 15.93 10.48
CA LYS A 24 -1.70 17.21 9.92
C LYS A 24 -0.64 18.31 9.84
N SER A 25 0.54 18.11 10.44
CA SER A 25 1.68 19.04 10.30
C SER A 25 2.49 18.81 9.02
N ALA A 26 2.19 17.76 8.23
CA ALA A 26 2.82 17.54 6.94
C ALA A 26 2.34 18.58 5.91
N ASN A 27 3.16 18.86 4.89
CA ASN A 27 2.77 19.75 3.80
C ASN A 27 1.53 19.23 3.07
N ILE A 28 1.43 17.89 2.97
CA ILE A 28 0.30 17.21 2.36
C ILE A 28 -0.18 16.10 3.29
N TYR A 29 -1.48 16.10 3.58
CA TYR A 29 -2.04 15.06 4.41
C TYR A 29 -3.47 14.70 4.02
N LEU A 30 -3.82 13.45 4.30
CA LEU A 30 -5.19 12.97 4.14
C LEU A 30 -6.06 13.51 5.28
N GLU A 31 -7.14 14.20 4.94
CA GLU A 31 -8.08 14.72 5.94
C GLU A 31 -9.18 13.71 6.26
N LYS A 32 -9.86 13.21 5.24
CA LYS A 32 -10.94 12.24 5.38
C LYS A 32 -11.19 11.48 4.09
N ILE A 33 -11.87 10.36 4.22
CA ILE A 33 -12.36 9.51 3.12
C ILE A 33 -13.87 9.39 3.27
N VAL A 34 -14.59 9.59 2.18
CA VAL A 34 -16.05 9.39 2.10
C VAL A 34 -16.35 8.37 1.02
N LYS A 35 -17.11 7.33 1.35
CA LYS A 35 -17.54 6.32 0.38
C LYS A 35 -18.72 6.85 -0.43
N GLU A 36 -18.64 6.79 -1.75
CA GLU A 36 -19.70 7.16 -2.69
C GLU A 36 -19.94 6.00 -3.67
N LYS A 37 -21.03 5.26 -3.51
CA LYS A 37 -21.40 4.11 -4.38
C LYS A 37 -20.20 3.20 -4.70
N SER A 38 -19.63 3.29 -5.91
CA SER A 38 -18.54 2.46 -6.39
C SER A 38 -17.15 3.09 -6.26
N LYS A 39 -17.04 4.29 -5.68
CA LYS A 39 -15.79 5.04 -5.54
C LYS A 39 -15.67 5.68 -4.17
N TYR A 40 -14.51 6.20 -3.88
CA TYR A 40 -14.24 6.96 -2.66
C TYR A 40 -13.83 8.37 -3.03
N LYS A 41 -14.34 9.32 -2.27
CA LYS A 41 -13.91 10.72 -2.32
C LYS A 41 -12.92 10.93 -1.19
N ILE A 42 -11.67 11.22 -1.53
CA ILE A 42 -10.61 11.53 -0.58
C ILE A 42 -10.41 13.04 -0.51
N PHE A 43 -10.38 13.58 0.69
CA PHE A 43 -10.05 14.98 0.94
C PHE A 43 -8.60 15.07 1.38
N VAL A 44 -7.83 15.87 0.69
CA VAL A 44 -6.40 16.03 0.91
C VAL A 44 -6.12 17.50 1.15
N ASN A 45 -5.36 17.80 2.18
CA ASN A 45 -4.82 19.12 2.38
C ASN A 45 -3.47 19.22 1.69
N VAL A 46 -3.29 20.23 0.86
CA VAL A 46 -2.05 20.52 0.14
C VAL A 46 -1.63 21.94 0.48
N ASN A 47 -0.58 22.09 1.26
CA ASN A 47 -0.06 23.40 1.70
C ASN A 47 -1.17 24.32 2.27
N LYS A 48 -1.98 23.80 3.20
CA LYS A 48 -3.12 24.48 3.85
C LYS A 48 -4.34 24.72 2.98
N LYS A 49 -4.37 24.21 1.74
CA LYS A 49 -5.54 24.26 0.86
C LYS A 49 -6.17 22.88 0.75
N GLN A 50 -7.47 22.79 1.04
CA GLN A 50 -8.22 21.54 0.89
C GLN A 50 -8.61 21.34 -0.56
N ILE A 51 -8.32 20.13 -1.06
CA ILE A 51 -8.76 19.64 -2.37
C ILE A 51 -9.36 18.24 -2.20
N TYR A 52 -10.04 17.74 -3.23
CA TYR A 52 -10.48 16.36 -3.22
C TYR A 52 -10.25 15.68 -4.55
N PHE A 53 -10.14 14.35 -4.51
CA PHE A 53 -10.07 13.48 -5.66
C PHE A 53 -10.95 12.26 -5.48
N TYR A 54 -11.33 11.64 -6.57
CA TYR A 54 -12.00 10.35 -6.56
C TYR A 54 -10.99 9.23 -6.81
N VAL A 55 -11.14 8.13 -6.07
CA VAL A 55 -10.32 6.91 -6.19
C VAL A 55 -11.19 5.67 -6.06
N ARG A 56 -10.76 4.54 -6.58
CA ARG A 56 -11.42 3.23 -6.39
C ARG A 56 -10.80 2.44 -5.24
N LEU A 57 -9.54 2.65 -4.95
CA LEU A 57 -8.75 1.90 -3.98
C LEU A 57 -8.30 2.79 -2.82
N ILE A 58 -8.52 2.32 -1.59
CA ILE A 58 -8.18 3.05 -0.36
C ILE A 58 -7.24 2.26 0.56
N PHE A 59 -6.54 1.25 0.01
CA PHE A 59 -5.50 0.55 0.79
C PHE A 59 -4.41 1.53 1.22
N GLU A 60 -3.87 1.31 2.39
CA GLU A 60 -2.91 2.25 3.02
C GLU A 60 -1.72 2.59 2.11
N ASN A 61 -1.15 1.59 1.44
CA ASN A 61 -0.03 1.80 0.53
C ASN A 61 -0.42 2.63 -0.70
N ASN A 62 -1.62 2.41 -1.24
CA ASN A 62 -2.13 3.17 -2.37
C ASN A 62 -2.33 4.64 -2.01
N LEU A 63 -2.91 4.90 -0.83
CA LEU A 63 -3.09 6.26 -0.35
C LEU A 63 -1.75 6.95 -0.08
N LYS A 64 -0.74 6.25 0.44
CA LYS A 64 0.61 6.79 0.60
C LYS A 64 1.24 7.17 -0.74
N ASN A 65 1.15 6.27 -1.72
CA ASN A 65 1.67 6.52 -3.07
C ASN A 65 0.94 7.69 -3.73
N LEU A 66 -0.38 7.77 -3.56
CA LEU A 66 -1.18 8.88 -4.06
C LEU A 66 -0.75 10.22 -3.44
N LEU A 67 -0.59 10.28 -2.12
CA LEU A 67 -0.11 11.49 -1.45
C LEU A 67 1.30 11.88 -1.90
N ALA A 68 2.18 10.90 -2.12
CA ALA A 68 3.51 11.15 -2.68
C ALA A 68 3.43 11.73 -4.10
N THR A 69 2.55 11.19 -4.95
CA THR A 69 2.30 11.69 -6.31
C THR A 69 1.76 13.13 -6.27
N ILE A 70 0.77 13.42 -5.41
CA ILE A 70 0.24 14.77 -5.23
C ILE A 70 1.36 15.72 -4.74
N ALA A 71 2.25 15.24 -3.85
CA ALA A 71 3.38 16.03 -3.37
C ALA A 71 4.31 16.45 -4.51
N ILE A 72 4.66 15.50 -5.39
CA ILE A 72 5.48 15.79 -6.56
C ILE A 72 4.76 16.76 -7.51
N ILE A 73 3.50 16.49 -7.83
CA ILE A 73 2.71 17.36 -8.73
C ILE A 73 2.62 18.80 -8.17
N SER A 74 2.44 18.94 -6.85
CA SER A 74 2.29 20.24 -6.20
C SER A 74 3.52 21.15 -6.30
N ILE A 75 4.68 20.60 -6.64
CA ILE A 75 5.91 21.36 -6.88
C ILE A 75 5.86 22.04 -8.26
N PHE A 76 5.19 21.41 -9.23
CA PHE A 76 5.23 21.84 -10.63
C PHE A 76 3.91 22.46 -11.12
N LYS A 77 2.78 22.14 -10.46
CA LYS A 77 1.45 22.56 -10.88
C LYS A 77 0.56 22.95 -9.71
N ASP A 78 -0.38 23.84 -9.97
CA ASP A 78 -1.46 24.14 -9.02
C ASP A 78 -2.42 22.94 -8.95
N THR A 79 -2.38 22.25 -7.82
CA THR A 79 -3.20 21.05 -7.58
C THR A 79 -4.70 21.34 -7.52
N GLN A 80 -5.14 22.59 -7.30
CA GLN A 80 -6.56 22.97 -7.35
C GLN A 80 -7.15 22.87 -8.76
N LYS A 81 -6.31 23.02 -9.78
CA LYS A 81 -6.69 22.95 -11.21
C LYS A 81 -6.70 21.52 -11.75
N LEU A 82 -6.30 20.52 -10.97
CA LEU A 82 -6.33 19.13 -11.38
C LEU A 82 -7.77 18.63 -11.47
N GLU A 83 -8.02 17.80 -12.46
CA GLU A 83 -9.30 17.09 -12.60
C GLU A 83 -9.53 16.18 -11.39
N LYS A 84 -10.77 16.18 -10.87
CA LYS A 84 -11.11 15.43 -9.67
C LYS A 84 -11.07 13.91 -9.87
N ASN A 85 -11.20 13.47 -11.12
CA ASN A 85 -11.17 12.06 -11.51
C ASN A 85 -9.79 11.56 -11.97
N ILE A 86 -8.75 12.39 -11.96
CA ILE A 86 -7.42 12.05 -12.49
C ILE A 86 -6.82 10.75 -11.89
N PHE A 87 -7.24 10.38 -10.69
CA PHE A 87 -6.79 9.15 -10.01
C PHE A 87 -7.86 8.05 -9.97
N LEU A 88 -9.02 8.27 -10.63
CA LEU A 88 -10.13 7.32 -10.56
C LEU A 88 -9.80 6.00 -11.26
N ASP A 89 -9.13 6.08 -12.39
CA ASP A 89 -8.79 4.93 -13.22
C ASP A 89 -7.38 4.39 -12.94
N TYR A 90 -6.81 4.80 -11.79
CA TYR A 90 -5.56 4.22 -11.33
C TYR A 90 -5.77 2.75 -10.98
N GLU A 91 -5.15 1.88 -11.75
CA GLU A 91 -5.13 0.45 -11.53
C GLU A 91 -3.83 0.02 -10.83
N MET A 92 -3.93 -1.01 -10.01
CA MET A 92 -2.74 -1.62 -9.43
C MET A 92 -1.91 -2.27 -10.54
N THR A 93 -0.60 -2.11 -10.48
CA THR A 93 0.32 -2.87 -11.34
C THR A 93 0.14 -4.36 -11.04
N LYS A 94 0.06 -5.20 -12.06
CA LYS A 94 -0.05 -6.65 -11.91
C LYS A 94 0.96 -7.18 -10.88
N GLY A 95 0.53 -8.11 -10.05
CA GLY A 95 1.36 -8.66 -8.98
C GLY A 95 1.57 -7.76 -7.76
N ARG A 96 0.79 -6.68 -7.61
CA ARG A 96 0.87 -5.74 -6.46
C ARG A 96 -0.47 -5.56 -5.76
N GLY A 97 -1.16 -6.67 -5.49
CA GLY A 97 -2.43 -6.69 -4.77
C GLY A 97 -3.65 -6.60 -5.69
N ASP A 98 -3.49 -6.83 -6.98
CA ASP A 98 -4.61 -6.98 -7.88
C ASP A 98 -5.42 -8.24 -7.56
N ILE A 99 -6.74 -8.14 -7.71
CA ILE A 99 -7.65 -9.23 -7.42
C ILE A 99 -8.15 -9.82 -8.72
N ILE A 100 -7.73 -11.05 -8.98
CA ILE A 100 -8.09 -11.81 -10.18
C ILE A 100 -9.19 -12.80 -9.83
N LYS A 101 -10.31 -12.78 -10.56
CA LYS A 101 -11.37 -13.77 -10.43
C LYS A 101 -11.16 -14.88 -11.46
N VAL A 102 -10.94 -16.08 -10.97
CA VAL A 102 -10.80 -17.29 -11.80
C VAL A 102 -12.02 -18.18 -11.61
N LYS A 103 -12.64 -18.61 -12.71
CA LYS A 103 -13.71 -19.63 -12.68
C LYS A 103 -13.08 -21.02 -12.87
N LEU A 104 -13.27 -21.89 -11.89
CA LEU A 104 -12.89 -23.30 -11.95
C LEU A 104 -14.16 -24.15 -11.81
N ASN A 105 -14.60 -24.74 -12.91
CA ASN A 105 -15.87 -25.49 -13.00
C ASN A 105 -17.05 -24.59 -12.54
N LYS A 106 -17.80 -25.02 -11.52
CA LYS A 106 -18.94 -24.29 -10.96
C LYS A 106 -18.57 -23.33 -9.83
N LYS A 107 -17.27 -23.20 -9.49
CA LYS A 107 -16.79 -22.37 -8.37
C LYS A 107 -15.98 -21.18 -8.89
N SER A 108 -16.01 -20.08 -8.15
CA SER A 108 -15.14 -18.94 -8.39
C SER A 108 -14.08 -18.86 -7.30
N ILE A 109 -12.83 -18.66 -7.70
CA ILE A 109 -11.70 -18.41 -6.80
C ILE A 109 -11.26 -16.98 -7.05
N TYR A 110 -10.90 -16.28 -5.98
CA TYR A 110 -10.30 -14.94 -6.05
C TYR A 110 -8.85 -15.08 -5.65
N ILE A 111 -7.95 -14.61 -6.52
CA ILE A 111 -6.51 -14.60 -6.28
C ILE A 111 -6.12 -13.16 -6.00
N VAL A 112 -5.52 -12.91 -4.85
CA VAL A 112 -4.84 -11.64 -4.56
C VAL A 112 -3.37 -11.83 -4.92
N ASP A 113 -2.95 -11.22 -6.01
CA ASP A 113 -1.61 -11.40 -6.57
C ASP A 113 -0.64 -10.34 -6.02
N GLU A 114 0.33 -10.75 -5.22
CA GLU A 114 1.42 -9.95 -4.65
C GLU A 114 2.80 -10.44 -5.13
N SER A 115 2.84 -11.12 -6.30
CA SER A 115 4.01 -11.87 -6.75
C SER A 115 5.10 -11.03 -7.46
N TYR A 116 4.84 -9.75 -7.78
CA TYR A 116 5.78 -8.93 -8.55
C TYR A 116 7.16 -8.80 -7.91
N ASN A 117 7.21 -8.47 -6.64
CA ASN A 117 8.41 -8.38 -5.82
C ASN A 117 8.05 -8.37 -4.34
N SER A 118 8.88 -8.98 -3.51
CA SER A 118 8.62 -9.06 -2.08
C SER A 118 9.84 -8.62 -1.28
N ASN A 119 9.59 -7.80 -0.27
CA ASN A 119 10.53 -7.49 0.79
C ASN A 119 9.84 -7.62 2.15
N PRO A 120 10.58 -7.69 3.27
CA PRO A 120 9.98 -7.96 4.59
C PRO A 120 8.83 -7.01 4.97
N LEU A 121 8.91 -5.74 4.56
CA LEU A 121 7.88 -4.76 4.90
C LEU A 121 6.63 -4.91 4.03
N SER A 122 6.80 -5.11 2.72
CA SER A 122 5.66 -5.32 1.80
C SER A 122 4.96 -6.65 2.10
N LEU A 123 5.72 -7.72 2.37
CA LEU A 123 5.17 -9.02 2.74
C LEU A 123 4.35 -8.93 4.02
N LYS A 124 4.86 -8.28 5.06
CA LYS A 124 4.10 -8.05 6.30
C LYS A 124 2.79 -7.31 6.05
N SER A 125 2.82 -6.28 5.21
CA SER A 125 1.60 -5.53 4.85
C SER A 125 0.61 -6.38 4.06
N ALA A 126 1.08 -7.18 3.10
CA ALA A 126 0.24 -8.07 2.30
C ALA A 126 -0.43 -9.15 3.17
N ILE A 127 0.33 -9.81 4.06
CA ILE A 127 -0.19 -10.81 5.01
C ILE A 127 -1.29 -10.18 5.89
N LYS A 128 -1.03 -9.01 6.46
CA LYS A 128 -2.00 -8.31 7.30
C LYS A 128 -3.26 -7.96 6.54
N ASN A 129 -3.13 -7.37 5.35
CA ASN A 129 -4.28 -7.01 4.51
C ASN A 129 -5.11 -8.24 4.12
N PHE A 130 -4.45 -9.37 3.83
CA PHE A 130 -5.12 -10.62 3.51
C PHE A 130 -5.85 -11.23 4.71
N ASP A 131 -5.25 -11.17 5.90
CA ASP A 131 -5.87 -11.63 7.14
C ASP A 131 -7.13 -10.80 7.47
N GLU A 132 -7.09 -9.49 7.28
CA GLU A 132 -8.19 -8.55 7.55
C GLU A 132 -9.36 -8.63 6.54
N LEU A 133 -9.22 -9.37 5.44
CA LEU A 133 -10.34 -9.57 4.51
C LEU A 133 -11.52 -10.24 5.22
N LYS A 134 -12.72 -9.69 5.04
CA LYS A 134 -13.97 -10.22 5.61
C LYS A 134 -14.44 -11.49 4.87
N ILE A 135 -13.63 -12.52 4.92
CA ILE A 135 -13.85 -13.85 4.32
C ILE A 135 -13.55 -14.87 5.41
N ASP A 136 -14.31 -15.96 5.45
CA ASP A 136 -14.06 -17.08 6.36
C ASP A 136 -12.61 -17.59 6.20
N ASN A 137 -11.89 -17.70 7.31
CA ASN A 137 -10.47 -18.10 7.31
C ASN A 137 -10.25 -19.53 6.78
N SER A 138 -11.26 -20.41 6.87
CA SER A 138 -11.19 -21.74 6.24
C SER A 138 -11.14 -21.69 4.72
N LYS A 139 -11.60 -20.60 4.12
CA LYS A 139 -11.61 -20.34 2.67
C LYS A 139 -10.40 -19.55 2.19
N LYS A 140 -9.58 -19.01 3.11
CA LYS A 140 -8.34 -18.32 2.78
C LYS A 140 -7.21 -19.31 2.63
N LYS A 141 -6.42 -19.15 1.57
CA LYS A 141 -5.20 -19.91 1.34
C LYS A 141 -4.06 -18.97 1.01
N LEU A 142 -3.02 -18.96 1.83
CA LEU A 142 -1.81 -18.17 1.60
C LEU A 142 -0.77 -19.07 0.93
N ILE A 143 -0.17 -18.57 -0.15
CA ILE A 143 0.96 -19.22 -0.83
C ILE A 143 2.12 -18.21 -0.77
N LEU A 144 3.24 -18.65 -0.23
CA LEU A 144 4.43 -17.85 -0.07
C LEU A 144 5.60 -18.46 -0.83
N SER A 145 6.46 -17.60 -1.33
CA SER A 145 7.74 -17.96 -1.94
C SER A 145 8.87 -17.20 -1.24
N ASP A 146 10.11 -17.59 -1.52
CA ASP A 146 11.27 -16.89 -1.01
C ASP A 146 11.28 -15.41 -1.42
N MET A 147 11.67 -14.55 -0.47
CA MET A 147 12.04 -13.18 -0.77
C MET A 147 13.47 -13.17 -1.33
N LEU A 148 13.65 -12.57 -2.50
CA LEU A 148 14.94 -12.47 -3.17
C LEU A 148 15.74 -11.23 -2.70
N GLU A 149 17.03 -11.17 -3.05
CA GLU A 149 17.90 -10.01 -2.84
C GLU A 149 18.13 -9.60 -1.37
N LEU A 150 17.92 -10.50 -0.41
CA LEU A 150 18.10 -10.23 1.02
C LEU A 150 19.56 -10.45 1.51
N GLY A 151 20.44 -10.97 0.66
CA GLY A 151 21.84 -11.25 1.00
C GLY A 151 21.97 -12.11 2.27
N ASN A 152 22.94 -11.80 3.11
CA ASN A 152 23.26 -12.52 4.35
C ASN A 152 22.13 -12.47 5.40
N TYR A 153 21.13 -11.59 5.22
CA TYR A 153 20.00 -11.47 6.13
C TYR A 153 18.82 -12.36 5.76
N SER A 154 18.89 -13.11 4.63
CA SER A 154 17.78 -13.88 4.08
C SER A 154 17.12 -14.79 5.13
N LYS A 155 17.89 -15.68 5.76
CA LYS A 155 17.37 -16.59 6.80
C LYS A 155 16.68 -15.87 7.96
N LYS A 156 17.27 -14.79 8.46
CA LYS A 156 16.71 -14.01 9.56
C LYS A 156 15.37 -13.37 9.17
N LEU A 157 15.32 -12.76 7.98
CA LEU A 157 14.13 -12.04 7.50
C LEU A 157 12.98 -12.99 7.14
N HIS A 158 13.26 -14.19 6.60
CA HIS A 158 12.25 -15.23 6.41
C HIS A 158 11.70 -15.73 7.76
N LEU A 159 12.56 -15.90 8.76
CA LEU A 159 12.12 -16.28 10.10
C LEU A 159 11.21 -15.20 10.75
N GLU A 160 11.53 -13.93 10.54
CA GLU A 160 10.69 -12.81 10.98
C GLU A 160 9.34 -12.81 10.27
N ALA A 161 9.31 -13.11 8.96
CA ALA A 161 8.06 -13.26 8.20
C ALA A 161 7.20 -14.40 8.77
N GLY A 162 7.80 -15.56 9.08
CA GLY A 162 7.09 -16.65 9.74
C GLY A 162 6.48 -16.26 11.08
N LYS A 163 7.20 -15.47 11.90
CA LYS A 163 6.65 -14.94 13.15
C LYS A 163 5.47 -13.98 12.94
N GLU A 164 5.47 -13.20 11.88
CA GLU A 164 4.33 -12.34 11.55
C GLU A 164 3.11 -13.17 11.13
N ILE A 165 3.32 -14.24 10.35
CA ILE A 165 2.26 -15.17 9.96
C ILE A 165 1.60 -15.81 11.20
N ASN A 166 2.40 -16.23 12.18
CA ASN A 166 1.90 -16.83 13.43
C ASN A 166 1.03 -15.88 14.28
N LYS A 167 1.03 -14.58 13.99
CA LYS A 167 0.15 -13.60 14.64
C LYS A 167 -1.20 -13.46 13.95
N THR A 168 -1.38 -14.09 12.79
CA THR A 168 -2.60 -14.02 12.00
C THR A 168 -3.57 -15.16 12.35
N SER A 169 -4.80 -15.04 11.87
CA SER A 169 -5.83 -16.08 11.96
C SER A 169 -5.79 -17.07 10.79
N LEU A 170 -4.83 -16.94 9.87
CA LEU A 170 -4.69 -17.79 8.68
C LEU A 170 -4.32 -19.22 9.05
N LYS A 171 -5.04 -20.21 8.48
CA LYS A 171 -4.85 -21.63 8.79
C LYS A 171 -4.24 -22.43 7.63
N ASN A 172 -4.50 -22.01 6.39
CA ASN A 172 -4.05 -22.73 5.21
C ASN A 172 -2.87 -21.97 4.57
N ILE A 173 -1.66 -22.40 4.90
CA ILE A 173 -0.43 -21.77 4.45
C ILE A 173 0.43 -22.79 3.73
N ASN A 174 0.88 -22.44 2.54
CA ASN A 174 1.81 -23.23 1.74
C ASN A 174 3.05 -22.38 1.47
N VAL A 175 4.20 -22.95 1.66
CA VAL A 175 5.49 -22.30 1.43
C VAL A 175 6.23 -23.07 0.34
N VAL A 176 6.80 -22.34 -0.62
CA VAL A 176 7.61 -22.86 -1.71
C VAL A 176 8.92 -22.09 -1.73
N GLY A 177 10.04 -22.77 -1.54
CA GLY A 177 11.36 -22.13 -1.52
C GLY A 177 12.39 -22.93 -0.73
N LYS A 178 13.51 -22.30 -0.44
CA LYS A 178 14.65 -22.89 0.29
C LYS A 178 14.70 -22.47 1.76
N HIS A 179 13.97 -21.43 2.15
CA HIS A 179 14.02 -20.81 3.47
C HIS A 179 12.74 -20.99 4.28
#